data_0baca5034052dfe2eb92a60a0e3685f7
#
_entry.id   0baca5034052dfe2eb92a60a0e3685f7
#
_cell.length_a   1.000
_cell.length_b   1.000
_cell.length_c   1.000
_cell.angle_alpha   90.00
_cell.angle_beta   90.00
_cell.angle_gamma   90.00
#
_symmetry.space_group_name_H-M   'P 1'
#
loop_
_entity.id
_entity.type
_entity.pdbx_description
1 polymer ?
#
loop_
_entity_poly.entity_id
_entity_poly.type
_entity_poly.pdbx_seq_one_letter_code
_entity_poly.pdbx_strand_id
1 'polypeptide(L)'
;MKKKFECLILSFISAFTLFFNFKKLYLGKNPFSILNIVLIVIFTFIFYIFYTKNDYKNISKEDKLLLPMFSIFVLVGQSYRDVGSLSILFKKYMFLFTIIRFIGFYNVLNLFMIYIKKTISIFENKFNLRDNKFIKLFDKHPFLVSLVILTICYSVYYIAYYPAVLSPDPSNQIKQAFNVRTKYVDYSIQIDPKVNLTNNHPVLHTLMLGYSVKLGRLLVNDNFGLFIYTFFQGLFLVLTLSYTISYLKKKGVSNKYLLLMLLLYIIMP
;
A
#
# COMPACT_ATOMS: atom_id res chain seq x y z
N MET A 1 17.26 30.02 -21.36
CA MET A 1 18.21 29.73 -20.26
C MET A 1 17.50 29.46 -18.92
N LYS A 2 16.65 30.35 -18.43
CA LYS A 2 15.98 30.25 -17.10
C LYS A 2 15.27 28.92 -16.85
N LYS A 3 14.45 28.40 -17.81
CA LYS A 3 13.75 27.13 -17.69
C LYS A 3 14.68 25.91 -17.57
N LYS A 4 15.80 25.88 -18.34
CA LYS A 4 16.77 24.77 -18.27
C LYS A 4 17.48 24.71 -16.91
N PHE A 5 17.83 25.87 -16.36
CA PHE A 5 18.46 25.99 -15.04
C PHE A 5 17.51 25.55 -13.92
N GLU A 6 16.24 25.95 -13.98
CA GLU A 6 15.20 25.49 -13.05
C GLU A 6 15.05 23.95 -13.09
N CYS A 7 14.96 23.35 -14.29
CA CYS A 7 14.90 21.88 -14.43
C CYS A 7 16.11 21.19 -13.82
N LEU A 8 17.32 21.75 -13.96
CA LEU A 8 18.52 21.17 -13.38
C LEU A 8 18.48 21.18 -11.85
N ILE A 9 18.07 22.30 -11.23
CA ILE A 9 17.93 22.40 -9.78
C ILE A 9 16.90 21.39 -9.25
N LEU A 10 15.72 21.32 -9.87
CA LEU A 10 14.67 20.39 -9.47
C LEU A 10 15.14 18.94 -9.59
N SER A 11 15.86 18.61 -10.67
CA SER A 11 16.43 17.29 -10.91
C SER A 11 17.44 16.89 -9.83
N PHE A 12 18.33 17.81 -9.50
CA PHE A 12 19.33 17.60 -8.45
C PHE A 12 18.64 17.39 -7.08
N ILE A 13 17.69 18.26 -6.70
CA ILE A 13 16.96 18.13 -5.44
C ILE A 13 16.24 16.79 -5.38
N SER A 14 15.60 16.37 -6.47
CA SER A 14 14.90 15.08 -6.57
C SER A 14 15.85 13.89 -6.36
N ALA A 15 16.97 13.87 -7.09
CA ALA A 15 17.97 12.81 -6.98
C ALA A 15 18.65 12.80 -5.60
N PHE A 16 19.02 13.97 -5.09
CA PHE A 16 19.60 14.11 -3.76
C PHE A 16 18.65 13.58 -2.67
N THR A 17 17.36 13.89 -2.75
CA THR A 17 16.36 13.40 -1.79
C THR A 17 16.25 11.88 -1.78
N LEU A 18 16.37 11.21 -2.92
CA LEU A 18 16.23 9.76 -3.02
C LEU A 18 17.50 9.01 -2.57
N PHE A 19 18.68 9.52 -2.86
CA PHE A 19 19.92 8.75 -2.75
C PHE A 19 20.89 9.24 -1.67
N PHE A 20 20.67 10.43 -1.11
CA PHE A 20 21.51 10.90 -0.01
C PHE A 20 21.14 10.21 1.31
N ASN A 21 22.15 9.83 2.10
CA ASN A 21 21.93 9.07 3.34
C ASN A 21 21.67 9.98 4.55
N PHE A 22 20.46 10.46 4.68
CA PHE A 22 20.03 11.34 5.77
C PHE A 22 20.12 10.68 7.16
N LYS A 23 19.94 9.34 7.25
CA LYS A 23 20.12 8.61 8.49
C LYS A 23 21.55 8.68 9.02
N LYS A 24 22.54 8.49 8.13
CA LYS A 24 23.95 8.62 8.53
C LYS A 24 24.27 10.04 8.98
N LEU A 25 23.78 11.05 8.24
CA LEU A 25 23.96 12.46 8.63
C LEU A 25 23.36 12.73 10.02
N TYR A 26 22.15 12.27 10.28
CA TYR A 26 21.48 12.41 11.58
C TYR A 26 22.28 11.78 12.72
N LEU A 27 22.91 10.63 12.48
CA LEU A 27 23.74 9.90 13.45
C LEU A 27 25.18 10.47 13.56
N GLY A 28 25.51 11.59 12.89
CA GLY A 28 26.86 12.16 12.91
C GLY A 28 27.90 11.33 12.14
N LYS A 29 27.45 10.43 11.26
CA LYS A 29 28.32 9.57 10.43
C LYS A 29 28.46 10.16 9.05
N ASN A 30 29.53 9.80 8.32
CA ASN A 30 29.73 10.23 6.94
C ASN A 30 28.54 9.77 6.06
N PRO A 31 27.72 10.71 5.52
CA PRO A 31 26.56 10.38 4.67
C PRO A 31 26.96 10.05 3.24
N PHE A 32 28.19 10.36 2.83
CA PHE A 32 28.67 10.17 1.48
C PHE A 32 29.21 8.75 1.28
N SER A 33 28.81 8.13 0.19
CA SER A 33 29.42 6.93 -0.36
C SER A 33 29.57 7.11 -1.87
N ILE A 34 30.55 6.50 -2.48
CA ILE A 34 30.79 6.56 -3.94
C ILE A 34 29.50 6.18 -4.68
N LEU A 35 28.86 5.10 -4.26
CA LEU A 35 27.61 4.64 -4.87
C LEU A 35 26.50 5.70 -4.80
N ASN A 36 26.30 6.34 -3.66
CA ASN A 36 25.26 7.36 -3.51
C ASN A 36 25.54 8.56 -4.40
N ILE A 37 26.80 8.99 -4.49
CA ILE A 37 27.21 10.11 -5.36
C ILE A 37 26.94 9.77 -6.83
N VAL A 38 27.36 8.59 -7.28
CA VAL A 38 27.11 8.12 -8.64
C VAL A 38 25.61 8.07 -8.96
N LEU A 39 24.80 7.54 -8.05
CA LEU A 39 23.34 7.48 -8.23
C LEU A 39 22.74 8.89 -8.28
N ILE A 40 23.17 9.83 -7.44
CA ILE A 40 22.70 11.22 -7.49
C ILE A 40 23.00 11.83 -8.86
N VAL A 41 24.22 11.65 -9.40
CA VAL A 41 24.59 12.19 -10.72
C VAL A 41 23.74 11.57 -11.83
N ILE A 42 23.64 10.24 -11.88
CA ILE A 42 22.87 9.51 -12.90
C ILE A 42 21.39 9.94 -12.87
N PHE A 43 20.78 9.94 -11.69
CA PHE A 43 19.36 10.27 -11.57
C PHE A 43 19.09 11.77 -11.74
N THR A 44 20.05 12.65 -11.43
CA THR A 44 19.94 14.06 -11.81
C THR A 44 19.81 14.20 -13.32
N PHE A 45 20.61 13.48 -14.10
CA PHE A 45 20.53 13.51 -15.55
C PHE A 45 19.21 12.90 -16.07
N ILE A 46 18.77 11.78 -15.52
CA ILE A 46 17.49 11.15 -15.87
C ILE A 46 16.33 12.10 -15.59
N PHE A 47 16.24 12.66 -14.38
CA PHE A 47 15.19 13.61 -14.02
C PHE A 47 15.24 14.88 -14.87
N TYR A 48 16.43 15.38 -15.21
CA TYR A 48 16.57 16.52 -16.09
C TYR A 48 15.92 16.28 -17.46
N ILE A 49 16.12 15.11 -18.06
CA ILE A 49 15.45 14.73 -19.30
C ILE A 49 13.92 14.71 -19.11
N PHE A 50 13.43 14.18 -17.99
CA PHE A 50 11.99 14.13 -17.70
C PHE A 50 11.40 15.53 -17.52
N TYR A 51 12.04 16.43 -16.74
CA TYR A 51 11.55 17.79 -16.51
C TYR A 51 11.59 18.64 -17.79
N THR A 52 12.58 18.44 -18.65
CA THR A 52 12.65 19.20 -19.92
C THR A 52 11.61 18.76 -20.93
N LYS A 53 11.22 17.48 -20.91
CA LYS A 53 10.26 16.89 -21.87
C LYS A 53 8.80 16.99 -21.43
N ASN A 54 8.51 17.29 -20.18
CA ASN A 54 7.15 17.32 -19.64
C ASN A 54 6.81 18.69 -19.06
N ASP A 55 5.52 19.02 -19.07
CA ASP A 55 5.01 20.21 -18.41
C ASP A 55 4.73 19.93 -16.93
N TYR A 56 5.78 19.97 -16.11
CA TYR A 56 5.70 19.69 -14.68
C TYR A 56 5.00 20.79 -13.86
N LYS A 57 4.70 21.94 -14.49
CA LYS A 57 4.01 23.07 -13.84
C LYS A 57 2.49 22.96 -13.93
N ASN A 58 2.00 22.20 -14.89
CA ASN A 58 0.56 21.99 -15.08
C ASN A 58 0.04 20.90 -14.12
N ILE A 59 -0.23 21.32 -12.88
CA ILE A 59 -0.67 20.44 -11.79
C ILE A 59 -2.19 20.59 -11.62
N SER A 60 -2.93 19.48 -11.66
CA SER A 60 -4.38 19.50 -11.44
C SER A 60 -4.73 19.96 -10.01
N LYS A 61 -6.01 20.36 -9.78
CA LYS A 61 -6.45 20.80 -8.46
C LYS A 61 -6.30 19.68 -7.42
N GLU A 62 -6.61 18.46 -7.81
CA GLU A 62 -6.52 17.26 -6.98
C GLU A 62 -5.06 16.97 -6.60
N ASP A 63 -4.14 17.04 -7.58
CA ASP A 63 -2.72 16.82 -7.35
C ASP A 63 -2.11 17.87 -6.42
N LYS A 64 -2.58 19.12 -6.46
CA LYS A 64 -2.13 20.19 -5.53
C LYS A 64 -2.39 19.84 -4.06
N LEU A 65 -3.38 19.02 -3.79
CA LEU A 65 -3.67 18.51 -2.44
C LEU A 65 -2.93 17.21 -2.15
N LEU A 66 -2.96 16.26 -3.09
CA LEU A 66 -2.42 14.92 -2.89
C LEU A 66 -0.90 14.88 -2.80
N LEU A 67 -0.19 15.63 -3.66
CA LEU A 67 1.26 15.61 -3.69
C LEU A 67 1.92 16.05 -2.38
N PRO A 68 1.51 17.17 -1.74
CA PRO A 68 2.05 17.54 -0.42
C PRO A 68 1.74 16.49 0.65
N MET A 69 0.50 15.96 0.69
CA MET A 69 0.11 14.93 1.66
C MET A 69 1.00 13.68 1.54
N PHE A 70 1.16 13.14 0.33
CA PHE A 70 2.02 11.97 0.11
C PHE A 70 3.49 12.27 0.43
N SER A 71 3.97 13.48 0.12
CA SER A 71 5.34 13.90 0.46
C SER A 71 5.57 13.90 1.98
N ILE A 72 4.58 14.36 2.76
CA ILE A 72 4.62 14.31 4.23
C ILE A 72 4.61 12.86 4.71
N PHE A 73 3.72 12.01 4.17
CA PHE A 73 3.65 10.62 4.56
C PHE A 73 4.96 9.86 4.29
N VAL A 74 5.61 10.12 3.14
CA VAL A 74 6.92 9.53 2.83
C VAL A 74 7.97 10.00 3.83
N LEU A 75 8.01 11.29 4.17
CA LEU A 75 8.95 11.83 5.16
C LEU A 75 8.75 11.21 6.54
N VAL A 76 7.51 11.15 7.00
CA VAL A 76 7.14 10.55 8.29
C VAL A 76 7.49 9.06 8.29
N GLY A 77 7.09 8.31 7.27
CA GLY A 77 7.39 6.88 7.15
C GLY A 77 8.89 6.59 7.14
N GLN A 78 9.67 7.40 6.39
CA GLN A 78 11.14 7.27 6.40
C GLN A 78 11.75 7.60 7.77
N SER A 79 11.24 8.62 8.47
CA SER A 79 11.72 8.98 9.81
C SER A 79 11.55 7.81 10.79
N TYR A 80 10.37 7.20 10.81
CA TYR A 80 10.11 6.02 11.65
C TYR A 80 10.96 4.81 11.25
N ARG A 81 11.07 4.52 9.95
CA ARG A 81 11.93 3.44 9.45
C ARG A 81 13.40 3.63 9.86
N ASP A 82 13.90 4.87 9.80
CA ASP A 82 15.32 5.15 9.96
C ASP A 82 15.74 5.26 11.43
N VAL A 83 14.90 5.83 12.31
CA VAL A 83 15.23 6.14 13.70
C VAL A 83 14.13 5.82 14.72
N GLY A 84 13.02 5.23 14.31
CA GLY A 84 11.90 4.86 15.18
C GLY A 84 11.10 6.05 15.74
N SER A 85 11.34 7.27 15.25
CA SER A 85 10.68 8.50 15.73
C SER A 85 10.68 9.60 14.68
N LEU A 86 10.03 10.73 14.97
CA LEU A 86 10.06 11.93 14.11
C LEU A 86 11.29 12.81 14.32
N SER A 87 12.21 12.45 15.22
CA SER A 87 13.34 13.30 15.62
C SER A 87 14.26 13.72 14.46
N ILE A 88 14.42 12.86 13.44
CA ILE A 88 15.22 13.18 12.25
C ILE A 88 14.64 14.34 11.44
N LEU A 89 13.36 14.66 11.58
CA LEU A 89 12.70 15.74 10.85
C LEU A 89 12.91 17.10 11.54
N PHE A 90 13.00 17.12 12.86
CA PHE A 90 12.94 18.34 13.68
C PHE A 90 14.24 18.72 14.39
N LYS A 91 15.25 17.84 14.39
CA LYS A 91 16.56 18.20 14.97
C LYS A 91 17.13 19.45 14.28
N LYS A 92 17.68 20.39 15.06
CA LYS A 92 18.03 21.76 14.63
C LYS A 92 18.68 21.84 13.24
N TYR A 93 19.73 21.07 12.97
CA TYR A 93 20.42 21.08 11.69
C TYR A 93 19.72 20.22 10.60
N MET A 94 18.84 19.29 10.98
CA MET A 94 18.10 18.45 10.04
C MET A 94 16.86 19.13 9.45
N PHE A 95 16.39 20.19 10.07
CA PHE A 95 15.18 20.89 9.62
C PHE A 95 15.28 21.42 8.19
N LEU A 96 16.41 22.03 7.82
CA LEU A 96 16.66 22.48 6.45
C LEU A 96 16.67 21.30 5.46
N PHE A 97 17.29 20.19 5.83
CA PHE A 97 17.26 18.98 5.01
C PHE A 97 15.86 18.39 4.88
N THR A 98 15.01 18.53 5.90
CA THR A 98 13.61 18.12 5.85
C THR A 98 12.83 18.92 4.81
N ILE A 99 13.06 20.24 4.72
CA ILE A 99 12.45 21.09 3.68
C ILE A 99 12.94 20.65 2.28
N ILE A 100 14.24 20.43 2.11
CA ILE A 100 14.80 19.96 0.83
C ILE A 100 14.21 18.60 0.44
N ARG A 101 14.09 17.67 1.40
CA ARG A 101 13.48 16.37 1.18
C ARG A 101 12.00 16.46 0.81
N PHE A 102 11.26 17.35 1.48
CA PHE A 102 9.86 17.60 1.14
C PHE A 102 9.70 18.06 -0.31
N ILE A 103 10.50 19.07 -0.72
CA ILE A 103 10.49 19.58 -2.10
C ILE A 103 10.91 18.48 -3.07
N GLY A 104 11.92 17.68 -2.73
CA GLY A 104 12.39 16.58 -3.57
C GLY A 104 11.33 15.48 -3.75
N PHE A 105 10.68 15.03 -2.68
CA PHE A 105 9.60 14.05 -2.79
C PHE A 105 8.39 14.60 -3.54
N TYR A 106 8.00 15.85 -3.29
CA TYR A 106 6.94 16.51 -4.05
C TYR A 106 7.24 16.48 -5.56
N ASN A 107 8.47 16.82 -5.95
CA ASN A 107 8.89 16.83 -7.35
C ASN A 107 8.93 15.42 -7.96
N VAL A 108 9.46 14.43 -7.24
CA VAL A 108 9.47 13.04 -7.69
C VAL A 108 8.05 12.49 -7.88
N LEU A 109 7.18 12.73 -6.90
CA LEU A 109 5.77 12.32 -6.96
C LEU A 109 5.03 13.02 -8.10
N ASN A 110 5.29 14.30 -8.34
CA ASN A 110 4.71 15.03 -9.46
C ASN A 110 5.13 14.41 -10.81
N LEU A 111 6.40 14.10 -11.01
CA LEU A 111 6.85 13.39 -12.22
C LEU A 111 6.18 12.01 -12.35
N PHE A 112 6.07 11.28 -11.27
CA PHE A 112 5.39 9.98 -11.25
C PHE A 112 3.93 10.11 -11.65
N MET A 113 3.20 11.11 -11.13
CA MET A 113 1.81 11.38 -11.51
C MET A 113 1.67 11.79 -12.99
N ILE A 114 2.58 12.61 -13.52
CA ILE A 114 2.60 12.95 -14.95
C ILE A 114 2.78 11.69 -15.80
N TYR A 115 3.69 10.80 -15.40
CA TYR A 115 3.94 9.54 -16.12
C TYR A 115 2.75 8.60 -16.05
N ILE A 116 2.12 8.46 -14.89
CA ILE A 116 0.88 7.67 -14.73
C ILE A 116 -0.22 8.21 -15.63
N LYS A 117 -0.50 9.52 -15.59
CA LYS A 117 -1.54 10.15 -16.42
C LYS A 117 -1.28 9.93 -17.91
N LYS A 118 -0.02 10.06 -18.34
CA LYS A 118 0.37 9.79 -19.73
C LYS A 118 0.17 8.32 -20.12
N THR A 119 0.55 7.39 -19.26
CA THR A 119 0.36 5.95 -19.48
C THR A 119 -1.11 5.60 -19.55
N ILE A 120 -1.92 6.17 -18.66
CA ILE A 120 -3.38 6.05 -18.65
C ILE A 120 -3.97 6.56 -19.98
N SER A 121 -3.57 7.74 -20.43
CA SER A 121 -4.04 8.33 -21.70
C SER A 121 -3.66 7.46 -22.92
N ILE A 122 -2.45 6.89 -22.95
CA ILE A 122 -2.05 5.95 -24.00
C ILE A 122 -2.93 4.69 -23.97
N PHE A 123 -3.21 4.17 -22.77
CA PHE A 123 -4.09 3.02 -22.60
C PHE A 123 -5.52 3.34 -23.05
N GLU A 124 -6.06 4.51 -22.71
CA GLU A 124 -7.39 4.96 -23.17
C GLU A 124 -7.51 4.99 -24.68
N ASN A 125 -6.49 5.51 -25.35
CA ASN A 125 -6.51 5.65 -26.81
C ASN A 125 -6.31 4.32 -27.56
N LYS A 126 -5.55 3.39 -27.00
CA LYS A 126 -5.24 2.10 -27.62
C LYS A 126 -6.27 1.01 -27.32
N PHE A 127 -6.93 1.08 -26.16
CA PHE A 127 -7.84 0.03 -25.71
C PHE A 127 -9.29 0.43 -26.00
N ASN A 128 -9.80 0.08 -27.17
CA ASN A 128 -11.24 0.16 -27.44
C ASN A 128 -11.92 -1.14 -26.99
N LEU A 129 -12.65 -1.07 -25.89
CA LEU A 129 -13.52 -2.18 -25.50
C LEU A 129 -14.63 -2.29 -26.54
N ARG A 130 -14.59 -3.37 -27.34
CA ARG A 130 -15.71 -3.66 -28.25
C ARG A 130 -16.95 -3.97 -27.41
N ASP A 131 -18.06 -3.41 -27.80
CA ASP A 131 -19.36 -3.69 -27.20
C ASP A 131 -19.71 -5.17 -27.41
N ASN A 132 -19.59 -5.95 -26.34
CA ASN A 132 -19.98 -7.35 -26.31
C ASN A 132 -20.95 -7.62 -25.14
N LYS A 133 -21.55 -8.81 -25.12
CA LYS A 133 -22.53 -9.19 -24.08
C LYS A 133 -21.98 -9.05 -22.66
N PHE A 134 -20.70 -9.39 -22.47
CA PHE A 134 -20.04 -9.29 -21.16
C PHE A 134 -19.91 -7.82 -20.71
N ILE A 135 -19.45 -6.93 -21.59
CA ILE A 135 -19.32 -5.50 -21.26
C ILE A 135 -20.67 -4.88 -20.92
N LYS A 136 -21.73 -5.23 -21.68
CA LYS A 136 -23.10 -4.78 -21.39
C LYS A 136 -23.61 -5.30 -20.04
N LEU A 137 -23.34 -6.56 -19.72
CA LEU A 137 -23.68 -7.16 -18.43
C LEU A 137 -22.93 -6.48 -17.27
N PHE A 138 -21.62 -6.28 -17.43
CA PHE A 138 -20.79 -5.57 -16.46
C PHE A 138 -21.25 -4.13 -16.27
N ASP A 139 -21.60 -3.43 -17.34
CA ASP A 139 -22.08 -2.06 -17.28
C ASP A 139 -23.40 -1.96 -16.49
N LYS A 140 -24.30 -2.91 -16.70
CA LYS A 140 -25.62 -2.95 -16.03
C LYS A 140 -25.51 -3.40 -14.57
N HIS A 141 -24.64 -4.37 -14.27
CA HIS A 141 -24.53 -5.01 -12.94
C HIS A 141 -23.09 -5.12 -12.47
N PRO A 142 -22.33 -4.00 -12.30
CA PRO A 142 -20.89 -4.03 -11.98
C PRO A 142 -20.59 -4.73 -10.66
N PHE A 143 -21.44 -4.58 -9.63
CA PHE A 143 -21.30 -5.26 -8.36
C PHE A 143 -21.41 -6.79 -8.50
N LEU A 144 -22.50 -7.28 -9.10
CA LEU A 144 -22.77 -8.71 -9.21
C LEU A 144 -21.73 -9.42 -10.09
N VAL A 145 -21.38 -8.83 -11.23
CA VAL A 145 -20.37 -9.42 -12.11
C VAL A 145 -19.02 -9.50 -11.44
N SER A 146 -18.60 -8.45 -10.75
CA SER A 146 -17.34 -8.46 -9.98
C SER A 146 -17.38 -9.47 -8.83
N LEU A 147 -18.49 -9.53 -8.10
CA LEU A 147 -18.70 -10.47 -7.01
C LEU A 147 -18.55 -11.92 -7.48
N VAL A 148 -19.24 -12.29 -8.57
CA VAL A 148 -19.17 -13.65 -9.13
C VAL A 148 -17.76 -14.00 -9.57
N ILE A 149 -17.11 -13.12 -10.35
CA ILE A 149 -15.75 -13.35 -10.84
C ILE A 149 -14.75 -13.50 -9.68
N LEU A 150 -14.75 -12.58 -8.72
CA LEU A 150 -13.83 -12.64 -7.58
C LEU A 150 -14.12 -13.87 -6.71
N THR A 151 -15.39 -14.23 -6.48
CA THR A 151 -15.74 -15.43 -5.74
C THR A 151 -15.20 -16.70 -6.41
N ILE A 152 -15.36 -16.82 -7.73
CA ILE A 152 -14.83 -17.96 -8.49
C ILE A 152 -13.30 -17.99 -8.40
N CYS A 153 -12.62 -16.87 -8.65
CA CYS A 153 -11.16 -16.81 -8.62
C CYS A 153 -10.61 -17.11 -7.21
N TYR A 154 -11.22 -16.57 -6.17
CA TYR A 154 -10.75 -16.78 -4.81
C TYR A 154 -11.13 -18.15 -4.25
N SER A 155 -12.18 -18.79 -4.76
CA SER A 155 -12.53 -20.17 -4.34
C SER A 155 -11.39 -21.16 -4.57
N VAL A 156 -10.57 -20.95 -5.58
CA VAL A 156 -9.37 -21.77 -5.84
C VAL A 156 -8.41 -21.73 -4.64
N TYR A 157 -8.22 -20.56 -4.04
CA TYR A 157 -7.35 -20.42 -2.86
C TYR A 157 -7.95 -21.10 -1.63
N TYR A 158 -9.27 -21.02 -1.43
CA TYR A 158 -9.93 -21.73 -0.32
C TYR A 158 -9.79 -23.24 -0.43
N ILE A 159 -9.87 -23.78 -1.63
CA ILE A 159 -9.68 -25.22 -1.88
C ILE A 159 -8.21 -25.60 -1.68
N ALA A 160 -7.28 -24.82 -2.26
CA ALA A 160 -5.86 -25.12 -2.22
C ALA A 160 -5.24 -25.01 -0.83
N TYR A 161 -5.73 -24.08 0.00
CA TYR A 161 -5.18 -23.78 1.31
C TYR A 161 -6.10 -24.17 2.48
N TYR A 162 -7.05 -25.09 2.23
CA TYR A 162 -7.92 -25.59 3.30
C TYR A 162 -7.09 -26.20 4.45
N PRO A 163 -7.40 -25.92 5.73
CA PRO A 163 -8.47 -25.04 6.25
C PRO A 163 -8.07 -23.56 6.27
N ALA A 164 -6.79 -23.26 6.29
CA ALA A 164 -6.17 -21.93 6.27
C ALA A 164 -4.65 -22.05 6.22
N VAL A 165 -3.96 -20.99 5.78
CA VAL A 165 -2.52 -20.84 5.99
C VAL A 165 -2.30 -20.24 7.36
N LEU A 166 -1.72 -21.03 8.27
CA LEU A 166 -1.38 -20.59 9.61
C LEU A 166 0.09 -20.15 9.66
N SER A 167 0.30 -18.83 9.79
CA SER A 167 1.58 -18.27 10.22
C SER A 167 1.71 -18.33 11.77
N PRO A 168 2.88 -17.99 12.33
CA PRO A 168 3.05 -17.92 13.78
C PRO A 168 2.03 -17.02 14.48
N ASP A 169 1.66 -15.88 13.88
CA ASP A 169 0.75 -14.91 14.50
C ASP A 169 -0.68 -15.43 14.69
N PRO A 170 -1.41 -15.94 13.67
CA PRO A 170 -2.71 -16.58 13.89
C PRO A 170 -2.65 -17.75 14.87
N SER A 171 -1.60 -18.57 14.81
CA SER A 171 -1.41 -19.68 15.76
C SER A 171 -1.29 -19.19 17.21
N ASN A 172 -0.56 -18.08 17.42
CA ASN A 172 -0.42 -17.46 18.73
C ASN A 172 -1.74 -16.85 19.22
N GLN A 173 -2.49 -16.20 18.33
CA GLN A 173 -3.81 -15.63 18.64
C GLN A 173 -4.82 -16.71 19.06
N ILE A 174 -4.84 -17.86 18.38
CA ILE A 174 -5.69 -19.00 18.77
C ILE A 174 -5.32 -19.47 20.18
N LYS A 175 -4.01 -19.65 20.46
CA LYS A 175 -3.54 -20.04 21.79
C LYS A 175 -3.93 -19.04 22.87
N GLN A 176 -3.82 -17.73 22.58
CA GLN A 176 -4.27 -16.67 23.50
C GLN A 176 -5.77 -16.75 23.76
N ALA A 177 -6.59 -16.94 22.72
CA ALA A 177 -8.04 -17.07 22.85
C ALA A 177 -8.49 -18.28 23.69
N PHE A 178 -7.65 -19.33 23.74
CA PHE A 178 -7.88 -20.53 24.57
C PHE A 178 -7.09 -20.54 25.88
N ASN A 179 -6.51 -19.40 26.30
CA ASN A 179 -5.71 -19.27 27.52
C ASN A 179 -4.50 -20.22 27.58
N VAL A 180 -3.91 -20.57 26.44
CA VAL A 180 -2.71 -21.40 26.37
C VAL A 180 -1.49 -20.48 26.36
N ARG A 181 -0.60 -20.65 27.35
CA ARG A 181 0.68 -19.90 27.40
C ARG A 181 1.57 -20.29 26.22
N THR A 182 2.22 -19.29 25.61
CA THR A 182 3.19 -19.49 24.52
C THR A 182 4.49 -18.76 24.83
N LYS A 183 5.60 -19.22 24.24
CA LYS A 183 6.92 -18.55 24.38
C LYS A 183 6.90 -17.09 23.91
N TYR A 184 6.00 -16.73 23.02
CA TYR A 184 5.90 -15.38 22.46
C TYR A 184 5.11 -14.41 23.34
N VAL A 185 4.38 -14.91 24.34
CA VAL A 185 3.65 -14.07 25.30
C VAL A 185 4.61 -13.43 26.31
N ASP A 186 5.77 -14.04 26.55
CA ASP A 186 6.75 -13.56 27.54
C ASP A 186 7.43 -12.26 27.11
N TYR A 187 7.40 -11.88 25.85
CA TYR A 187 7.97 -10.63 25.32
C TYR A 187 6.98 -9.47 25.29
N SER A 188 5.73 -9.71 25.59
CA SER A 188 4.71 -8.67 25.66
C SER A 188 4.53 -8.25 27.13
N ILE A 189 4.39 -6.95 27.34
CA ILE A 189 4.00 -6.40 28.65
C ILE A 189 2.72 -7.11 29.08
N GLN A 190 2.82 -7.98 30.08
CA GLN A 190 1.66 -8.63 30.66
C GLN A 190 0.86 -7.57 31.40
N ILE A 191 -0.28 -7.20 30.86
CA ILE A 191 -1.19 -6.25 31.49
C ILE A 191 -1.81 -6.89 32.76
N ASP A 192 -2.07 -8.19 32.71
CA ASP A 192 -2.53 -8.99 33.84
C ASP A 192 -2.03 -10.44 33.64
N PRO A 193 -1.33 -11.06 34.62
CA PRO A 193 -0.90 -12.47 34.53
C PRO A 193 -2.06 -13.47 34.42
N LYS A 194 -3.28 -13.06 34.72
CA LYS A 194 -4.51 -13.86 34.55
C LYS A 194 -5.12 -13.77 33.17
N VAL A 195 -4.75 -12.78 32.36
CA VAL A 195 -5.28 -12.54 31.01
C VAL A 195 -4.22 -12.88 29.99
N ASN A 196 -4.48 -13.87 29.15
CA ASN A 196 -3.57 -14.30 28.09
C ASN A 196 -3.67 -13.44 26.81
N LEU A 197 -4.54 -12.44 26.78
CA LEU A 197 -4.64 -11.49 25.67
C LEU A 197 -3.54 -10.44 25.78
N THR A 198 -2.81 -10.22 24.71
CA THR A 198 -1.72 -9.25 24.64
C THR A 198 -2.05 -8.14 23.64
N ASN A 199 -1.41 -6.98 23.78
CA ASN A 199 -1.55 -5.86 22.83
C ASN A 199 -0.81 -6.08 21.50
N ASN A 200 -0.12 -7.20 21.31
CA ASN A 200 0.62 -7.49 20.08
C ASN A 200 -0.31 -7.72 18.89
N HIS A 201 -1.55 -8.14 19.17
CA HIS A 201 -2.55 -8.40 18.14
C HIS A 201 -3.86 -7.68 18.49
N PRO A 202 -4.65 -7.26 17.48
CA PRO A 202 -5.96 -6.68 17.73
C PRO A 202 -6.85 -7.67 18.49
N VAL A 203 -7.31 -7.29 19.67
CA VAL A 203 -8.08 -8.16 20.58
C VAL A 203 -9.34 -8.70 19.89
N LEU A 204 -10.07 -7.84 19.18
CA LEU A 204 -11.25 -8.26 18.44
C LEU A 204 -10.96 -9.37 17.43
N HIS A 205 -9.88 -9.24 16.67
CA HIS A 205 -9.44 -10.24 15.70
C HIS A 205 -9.11 -11.58 16.39
N THR A 206 -8.36 -11.52 17.51
CA THR A 206 -8.02 -12.69 18.31
C THR A 206 -9.27 -13.41 18.82
N LEU A 207 -10.26 -12.67 19.31
CA LEU A 207 -11.53 -13.22 19.77
C LEU A 207 -12.35 -13.83 18.63
N MET A 208 -12.47 -13.14 17.49
CA MET A 208 -13.21 -13.67 16.32
C MET A 208 -12.60 -14.99 15.84
N LEU A 209 -11.27 -15.05 15.72
CA LEU A 209 -10.55 -16.26 15.33
C LEU A 209 -10.75 -17.39 16.36
N GLY A 210 -10.59 -17.09 17.64
CA GLY A 210 -10.78 -18.06 18.73
C GLY A 210 -12.23 -18.60 18.80
N TYR A 211 -13.22 -17.72 18.70
CA TYR A 211 -14.63 -18.15 18.69
C TYR A 211 -14.99 -18.98 17.46
N SER A 212 -14.43 -18.67 16.29
CA SER A 212 -14.61 -19.46 15.09
C SER A 212 -14.03 -20.88 15.25
N VAL A 213 -12.84 -21.00 15.84
CA VAL A 213 -12.25 -22.31 16.16
C VAL A 213 -13.09 -23.05 17.18
N LYS A 214 -13.58 -22.37 18.23
CA LYS A 214 -14.48 -22.98 19.23
C LYS A 214 -15.78 -23.47 18.59
N LEU A 215 -16.37 -22.69 17.70
CA LEU A 215 -17.58 -23.08 16.96
C LEU A 215 -17.29 -24.30 16.06
N GLY A 216 -16.18 -24.28 15.32
CA GLY A 216 -15.78 -25.42 14.49
C GLY A 216 -15.60 -26.70 15.27
N ARG A 217 -14.98 -26.63 16.46
CA ARG A 217 -14.81 -27.75 17.38
C ARG A 217 -16.14 -28.32 17.85
N LEU A 218 -17.15 -27.49 18.04
CA LEU A 218 -18.50 -27.93 18.42
C LEU A 218 -19.23 -28.58 17.27
N LEU A 219 -19.01 -28.16 16.03
CA LEU A 219 -19.72 -28.63 14.84
C LEU A 219 -19.04 -29.84 14.20
N VAL A 220 -17.73 -29.80 14.01
CA VAL A 220 -16.94 -30.83 13.30
C VAL A 220 -15.55 -31.01 13.94
N ASN A 221 -14.66 -29.99 13.81
CA ASN A 221 -13.30 -29.97 14.35
C ASN A 221 -12.67 -28.57 14.26
N ASP A 222 -11.45 -28.41 14.78
CA ASP A 222 -10.71 -27.13 14.78
C ASP A 222 -10.43 -26.61 13.36
N ASN A 223 -10.14 -27.49 12.41
CA ASN A 223 -9.91 -27.13 11.01
C ASN A 223 -11.16 -26.51 10.37
N PHE A 224 -12.31 -27.05 10.66
CA PHE A 224 -13.59 -26.47 10.20
C PHE A 224 -13.81 -25.08 10.78
N GLY A 225 -13.41 -24.84 12.03
CA GLY A 225 -13.47 -23.52 12.65
C GLY A 225 -12.54 -22.49 11.99
N LEU A 226 -11.33 -22.90 11.63
CA LEU A 226 -10.41 -22.08 10.84
C LEU A 226 -10.98 -21.77 9.46
N PHE A 227 -11.56 -22.75 8.81
CA PHE A 227 -12.20 -22.54 7.52
C PHE A 227 -13.39 -21.58 7.62
N ILE A 228 -14.24 -21.67 8.63
CA ILE A 228 -15.32 -20.72 8.87
C ILE A 228 -14.76 -19.29 8.94
N TYR A 229 -13.72 -19.09 9.74
CA TYR A 229 -13.10 -17.77 9.89
C TYR A 229 -12.58 -17.23 8.56
N THR A 230 -11.77 -18.00 7.85
CA THR A 230 -11.17 -17.58 6.57
C THR A 230 -12.24 -17.36 5.50
N PHE A 231 -13.29 -18.18 5.47
CA PHE A 231 -14.41 -18.02 4.56
C PHE A 231 -15.12 -16.67 4.74
N PHE A 232 -15.49 -16.33 5.99
CA PHE A 232 -16.12 -15.03 6.26
C PHE A 232 -15.19 -13.85 5.99
N GLN A 233 -13.91 -13.97 6.32
CA GLN A 233 -12.91 -12.94 6.02
C GLN A 233 -12.82 -12.68 4.52
N GLY A 234 -12.74 -13.72 3.70
CA GLY A 234 -12.67 -13.55 2.26
C GLY A 234 -13.99 -13.15 1.62
N LEU A 235 -15.12 -13.61 2.14
CA LEU A 235 -16.43 -13.13 1.71
C LEU A 235 -16.53 -11.60 1.91
N PHE A 236 -16.13 -11.12 3.08
CA PHE A 236 -16.09 -9.68 3.36
C PHE A 236 -15.14 -8.93 2.42
N LEU A 237 -13.97 -9.50 2.14
CA LEU A 237 -13.03 -8.93 1.17
C LEU A 237 -13.65 -8.82 -0.22
N VAL A 238 -14.20 -9.92 -0.75
CA VAL A 238 -14.81 -9.96 -2.08
C VAL A 238 -15.99 -8.98 -2.20
N LEU A 239 -16.84 -8.89 -1.17
CA LEU A 239 -17.93 -7.92 -1.10
C LEU A 239 -17.41 -6.48 -1.15
N THR A 240 -16.37 -6.17 -0.37
CA THR A 240 -15.75 -4.84 -0.32
C THR A 240 -15.15 -4.45 -1.67
N LEU A 241 -14.38 -5.36 -2.30
CA LEU A 241 -13.77 -5.12 -3.61
C LEU A 241 -14.83 -4.92 -4.70
N SER A 242 -15.90 -5.74 -4.70
CA SER A 242 -17.00 -5.63 -5.65
C SER A 242 -17.80 -4.35 -5.45
N TYR A 243 -18.03 -3.96 -4.19
CA TYR A 243 -18.67 -2.69 -3.86
C TYR A 243 -17.83 -1.49 -4.34
N THR A 244 -16.50 -1.56 -4.17
CA THR A 244 -15.58 -0.51 -4.64
C THR A 244 -15.70 -0.31 -6.15
N ILE A 245 -15.71 -1.38 -6.94
CA ILE A 245 -15.92 -1.31 -8.40
C ILE A 245 -17.26 -0.66 -8.73
N SER A 246 -18.33 -1.09 -8.07
CA SER A 246 -19.68 -0.53 -8.29
C SER A 246 -19.77 0.94 -7.90
N TYR A 247 -19.15 1.33 -6.80
CA TYR A 247 -19.10 2.71 -6.35
C TYR A 247 -18.34 3.61 -7.33
N LEU A 248 -17.17 3.17 -7.81
CA LEU A 248 -16.37 3.90 -8.80
C LEU A 248 -17.13 4.02 -10.13
N LYS A 249 -17.87 2.99 -10.53
CA LYS A 249 -18.78 3.06 -11.70
C LYS A 249 -19.82 4.18 -11.54
N LYS A 250 -20.47 4.28 -10.38
CA LYS A 250 -21.41 5.36 -10.06
C LYS A 250 -20.76 6.75 -10.08
N LYS A 251 -19.44 6.82 -9.81
CA LYS A 251 -18.65 8.06 -9.92
C LYS A 251 -18.18 8.39 -11.34
N GLY A 252 -18.60 7.64 -12.35
CA GLY A 252 -18.29 7.90 -13.76
C GLY A 252 -16.96 7.32 -14.24
N VAL A 253 -16.32 6.44 -13.47
CA VAL A 253 -15.09 5.76 -13.92
C VAL A 253 -15.46 4.81 -15.08
N SER A 254 -14.71 4.88 -16.18
CA SER A 254 -14.97 4.09 -17.38
C SER A 254 -14.75 2.59 -17.15
N ASN A 255 -15.48 1.75 -17.88
CA ASN A 255 -15.39 0.28 -17.77
C ASN A 255 -13.98 -0.26 -18.01
N LYS A 256 -13.16 0.41 -18.82
CA LYS A 256 -11.75 0.03 -19.06
C LYS A 256 -10.95 -0.05 -17.77
N TYR A 257 -11.04 0.99 -16.93
CA TYR A 257 -10.31 1.05 -15.66
C TYR A 257 -10.90 0.12 -14.63
N LEU A 258 -12.23 0.00 -14.60
CA LEU A 258 -12.89 -0.92 -13.67
C LEU A 258 -12.54 -2.37 -13.97
N LEU A 259 -12.45 -2.76 -15.23
CA LEU A 259 -12.01 -4.10 -15.64
C LEU A 259 -10.52 -4.33 -15.38
N LEU A 260 -9.67 -3.32 -15.59
CA LEU A 260 -8.27 -3.40 -15.18
C LEU A 260 -8.12 -3.57 -13.67
N MET A 261 -8.91 -2.83 -12.90
CA MET A 261 -8.94 -2.93 -11.44
C MET A 261 -9.44 -4.32 -10.99
N LEU A 262 -10.47 -4.84 -11.63
CA LEU A 262 -10.96 -6.20 -11.39
C LEU A 262 -9.87 -7.25 -11.67
N LEU A 263 -9.14 -7.10 -12.79
CA LEU A 263 -8.01 -7.97 -13.12
C LEU A 263 -6.90 -7.89 -12.06
N LEU A 264 -6.56 -6.68 -11.59
CA LEU A 264 -5.58 -6.52 -10.52
C LEU A 264 -6.05 -7.21 -9.22
N TYR A 265 -7.32 -7.11 -8.86
CA TYR A 265 -7.87 -7.81 -7.70
C TYR A 265 -7.82 -9.34 -7.84
N ILE A 266 -7.96 -9.88 -9.05
CA ILE A 266 -7.81 -11.32 -9.31
C ILE A 266 -6.36 -11.79 -9.10
N ILE A 267 -5.39 -10.97 -9.53
CA ILE A 267 -3.95 -11.33 -9.50
C ILE A 267 -3.34 -11.13 -8.10
N MET A 268 -3.92 -10.25 -7.30
CA MET A 268 -3.44 -9.91 -5.95
C MET A 268 -4.43 -10.46 -4.90
N PRO A 269 -4.38 -11.74 -4.59
CA PRO A 269 -5.24 -12.37 -3.62
C PRO A 269 -4.89 -11.97 -2.18
#